data_85c8b321b057958f846f4c98c7b070f9
#
_entry.id   85c8b321b057958f846f4c98c7b070f9
#
_cell.length_a   1.000
_cell.length_b   1.000
_cell.length_c   1.000
_cell.angle_alpha   90.00
_cell.angle_beta   90.00
_cell.angle_gamma   90.00
#
_symmetry.space_group_name_H-M   'P 1'
#
loop_
_entity.id
_entity.type
_entity.pdbx_description
1 polymer ?
#
loop_
_entity_poly.entity_id
_entity_poly.type
_entity_poly.pdbx_seq_one_letter_code
_entity_poly.pdbx_strand_id
1 'polypeptide(L)'
;ALKGIVLSPGDIYEEKEFTGNIYGIWKFNPDGSFTTIQIYITREAKLELNILIPTLKAIPDTDPTFPAFTTGTTIYKGVYSQAAALVATGTITLDAQGDSNAIFVFKVTGAVTISALATLVLTNGATSNNVFFVSDGAITLGVDSVSFGTYATIVTATIGAGATLEGRVLSSGGAIVHNGTISVPTLTSPYELGYLVNFAVFTSAGALSGTGNVLLGDVGSDLGAITILAANVQGEIYDHNSQITVILYGGVRITEITTE
;
A
#
# COMPACT_ATOMS: atom_id res chain seq x y z
N ALA A 1 -19.22 -3.84 3.87
CA ALA A 1 -20.38 -3.26 3.18
C ALA A 1 -20.17 -1.76 3.07
N LEU A 2 -20.14 -1.24 1.86
CA LEU A 2 -19.99 0.19 1.59
C LEU A 2 -21.38 0.83 1.54
N LYS A 3 -21.54 1.92 2.25
CA LYS A 3 -22.69 2.80 2.11
C LYS A 3 -22.34 3.89 1.09
N GLY A 4 -23.03 3.89 -0.05
CA GLY A 4 -22.95 4.95 -1.05
C GLY A 4 -24.14 5.88 -0.94
N ILE A 5 -23.93 7.17 -1.18
CA ILE A 5 -25.02 8.15 -1.30
C ILE A 5 -25.43 8.23 -2.76
N VAL A 6 -26.68 7.89 -3.07
CA VAL A 6 -27.25 8.02 -4.40
C VAL A 6 -27.94 9.38 -4.50
N LEU A 7 -27.47 10.25 -5.39
CA LEU A 7 -28.13 11.52 -5.68
C LEU A 7 -29.17 11.31 -6.78
N SER A 8 -30.44 11.56 -6.48
CA SER A 8 -31.51 11.55 -7.47
C SER A 8 -31.76 12.97 -7.99
N PRO A 9 -32.29 13.16 -9.22
CA PRO A 9 -32.75 14.45 -9.69
C PRO A 9 -33.91 14.91 -8.79
N GLY A 10 -33.66 15.88 -7.94
CA GLY A 10 -34.61 16.39 -6.94
C GLY A 10 -34.19 16.21 -5.51
N ASP A 11 -32.89 16.01 -5.26
CA ASP A 11 -32.28 15.98 -3.92
C ASP A 11 -32.77 14.85 -2.96
N ILE A 12 -33.21 13.73 -3.51
CA ILE A 12 -33.50 12.54 -2.70
C ILE A 12 -32.26 11.67 -2.62
N TYR A 13 -31.78 11.46 -1.40
CA TYR A 13 -30.65 10.57 -1.12
C TYR A 13 -31.19 9.20 -0.71
N GLU A 14 -30.86 8.15 -1.43
CA GLU A 14 -31.08 6.78 -0.99
C GLU A 14 -29.74 6.13 -0.63
N GLU A 15 -29.66 5.62 0.61
CA GLU A 15 -28.56 4.76 1.04
C GLU A 15 -28.81 3.34 0.53
N LYS A 16 -27.91 2.82 -0.29
CA LYS A 16 -27.91 1.40 -0.69
C LYS A 16 -26.62 0.73 -0.27
N GLU A 17 -26.75 -0.46 0.31
CA GLU A 17 -25.61 -1.31 0.62
C GLU A 17 -25.16 -2.05 -0.65
N PHE A 18 -23.86 -1.98 -0.93
CA PHE A 18 -23.20 -2.73 -2.01
C PHE A 18 -22.19 -3.68 -1.39
N THR A 19 -22.14 -4.91 -1.87
CA THR A 19 -21.09 -5.87 -1.53
C THR A 19 -19.89 -5.64 -2.45
N GLY A 20 -18.87 -4.96 -1.95
CA GLY A 20 -17.62 -4.65 -2.67
C GLY A 20 -17.11 -3.25 -2.36
N ASN A 21 -15.82 -3.02 -2.53
CA ASN A 21 -15.16 -1.74 -2.24
C ASN A 21 -15.29 -0.80 -3.45
N ILE A 22 -16.42 -0.12 -3.60
CA ILE A 22 -16.60 0.89 -4.64
C ILE A 22 -16.94 2.21 -3.94
N TYR A 23 -16.02 3.17 -3.97
CA TYR A 23 -16.24 4.52 -3.49
C TYR A 23 -16.58 5.43 -4.68
N GLY A 24 -17.73 6.08 -4.68
CA GLY A 24 -18.12 7.00 -5.75
C GLY A 24 -19.43 7.71 -5.48
N ILE A 25 -19.62 8.84 -6.16
CA ILE A 25 -20.87 9.61 -6.17
C ILE A 25 -21.73 9.10 -7.35
N TRP A 26 -22.97 8.70 -7.08
CA TRP A 26 -23.88 8.11 -8.04
C TRP A 26 -24.90 9.16 -8.52
N LYS A 27 -25.15 9.21 -9.80
CA LYS A 27 -26.25 10.01 -10.36
C LYS A 27 -27.27 9.10 -11.02
N PHE A 28 -28.47 9.10 -10.48
CA PHE A 28 -29.61 8.39 -11.03
C PHE A 28 -30.31 9.27 -12.07
N ASN A 29 -30.58 8.73 -13.25
CA ASN A 29 -31.29 9.42 -14.29
C ASN A 29 -32.81 9.17 -14.20
N PRO A 30 -33.67 10.12 -14.66
CA PRO A 30 -35.12 9.96 -14.60
C PRO A 30 -35.69 8.78 -15.38
N ASP A 31 -34.93 8.23 -16.31
CA ASP A 31 -35.28 7.08 -17.14
C ASP A 31 -34.97 5.71 -16.49
N GLY A 32 -34.48 5.73 -15.25
CA GLY A 32 -34.07 4.53 -14.53
C GLY A 32 -32.66 4.04 -14.84
N SER A 33 -31.91 4.71 -15.70
CA SER A 33 -30.51 4.42 -15.97
C SER A 33 -29.57 5.12 -14.99
N PHE A 34 -28.35 4.61 -14.86
CA PHE A 34 -27.31 5.26 -14.06
C PHE A 34 -26.31 5.96 -14.97
N THR A 35 -25.88 7.13 -14.54
CA THR A 35 -24.75 7.79 -15.21
C THR A 35 -23.45 7.08 -14.87
N THR A 36 -22.59 6.99 -15.83
CA THR A 36 -21.22 6.53 -15.67
C THR A 36 -20.53 7.28 -14.55
N ILE A 37 -19.90 6.56 -13.62
CA ILE A 37 -19.08 7.13 -12.56
C ILE A 37 -17.64 6.90 -12.92
N GLN A 38 -16.89 7.98 -12.88
CA GLN A 38 -15.45 7.94 -13.03
C GLN A 38 -14.81 7.97 -11.65
N ILE A 39 -14.12 6.89 -11.30
CA ILE A 39 -13.35 6.78 -10.07
C ILE A 39 -11.89 6.97 -10.46
N TYR A 40 -11.29 8.01 -9.92
CA TYR A 40 -9.85 8.22 -10.07
C TYR A 40 -9.11 7.37 -9.06
N ILE A 41 -8.59 6.24 -9.49
CA ILE A 41 -7.97 5.23 -8.63
C ILE A 41 -6.84 5.83 -7.81
N THR A 42 -6.01 6.67 -8.40
CA THR A 42 -4.89 7.31 -7.71
C THR A 42 -5.34 8.28 -6.62
N ARG A 43 -6.47 8.97 -6.81
CA ARG A 43 -7.04 9.85 -5.78
C ARG A 43 -7.60 9.07 -4.61
N GLU A 44 -8.30 7.98 -4.88
CA GLU A 44 -8.82 7.10 -3.83
C GLU A 44 -7.67 6.44 -3.08
N ALA A 45 -6.68 5.90 -3.77
CA ALA A 45 -5.48 5.34 -3.15
C ALA A 45 -4.73 6.36 -2.26
N LYS A 46 -4.67 7.63 -2.69
CA LYS A 46 -4.12 8.73 -1.88
C LYS A 46 -4.93 8.99 -0.61
N LEU A 47 -6.27 9.01 -0.71
CA LEU A 47 -7.14 9.20 0.45
C LEU A 47 -6.94 8.07 1.46
N GLU A 48 -6.88 6.83 0.98
CA GLU A 48 -6.63 5.66 1.81
C GLU A 48 -5.24 5.69 2.46
N LEU A 49 -4.20 6.11 1.71
CA LEU A 49 -2.86 6.27 2.28
C LEU A 49 -2.82 7.34 3.37
N ASN A 50 -3.55 8.44 3.18
CA ASN A 50 -3.69 9.50 4.17
C ASN A 50 -4.45 9.06 5.43
N ILE A 51 -5.25 8.00 5.35
CA ILE A 51 -5.90 7.34 6.48
C ILE A 51 -4.99 6.28 7.10
N LEU A 52 -4.36 5.46 6.29
CA LEU A 52 -3.53 4.33 6.73
C LEU A 52 -2.36 4.78 7.62
N ILE A 53 -1.57 5.76 7.17
CA ILE A 53 -0.39 6.23 7.91
C ILE A 53 -0.75 6.73 9.32
N PRO A 54 -1.70 7.66 9.51
CA PRO A 54 -2.10 8.08 10.86
C PRO A 54 -2.72 6.94 11.68
N THR A 55 -3.49 6.06 11.06
CA THR A 55 -4.11 4.91 11.74
C THR A 55 -3.04 3.99 12.33
N LEU A 56 -2.02 3.61 11.54
CA LEU A 56 -0.93 2.78 12.02
C LEU A 56 -0.11 3.48 13.11
N LYS A 57 0.11 4.80 13.01
CA LYS A 57 0.80 5.59 14.03
C LYS A 57 0.03 5.71 15.33
N ALA A 58 -1.29 5.72 15.28
CA ALA A 58 -2.16 5.84 16.45
C ALA A 58 -2.27 4.55 17.28
N ILE A 59 -1.84 3.40 16.76
CA ILE A 59 -1.88 2.14 17.50
C ILE A 59 -0.95 2.25 18.72
N PRO A 60 -1.42 1.96 19.94
CA PRO A 60 -0.58 1.97 21.12
C PRO A 60 0.56 0.97 21.02
N ASP A 61 1.72 1.32 21.56
CA ASP A 61 2.85 0.38 21.66
C ASP A 61 2.49 -0.77 22.59
N THR A 62 2.83 -1.98 22.18
CA THR A 62 2.67 -3.18 22.99
C THR A 62 3.92 -3.46 23.82
N ASP A 63 5.08 -2.97 23.39
CA ASP A 63 6.35 -3.02 24.11
C ASP A 63 7.02 -1.64 24.03
N PRO A 64 7.42 -1.01 25.15
CA PRO A 64 8.11 0.26 25.17
C PRO A 64 9.56 0.16 24.65
N THR A 65 10.09 -1.05 24.49
CA THR A 65 11.45 -1.27 24.04
C THR A 65 11.44 -1.55 22.53
N PHE A 66 12.02 -0.63 21.75
CA PHE A 66 12.19 -0.89 20.34
C PHE A 66 13.25 -1.98 20.10
N PRO A 67 12.94 -3.04 19.34
CA PRO A 67 13.86 -4.13 19.15
C PRO A 67 15.07 -3.74 18.29
N ALA A 68 16.20 -4.37 18.55
CA ALA A 68 17.36 -4.23 17.68
C ALA A 68 17.11 -4.93 16.34
N PHE A 69 17.52 -4.30 15.24
CA PHE A 69 17.45 -4.87 13.89
C PHE A 69 18.85 -5.29 13.42
N THR A 70 19.44 -6.25 14.12
CA THR A 70 20.79 -6.75 13.85
C THR A 70 20.79 -8.26 13.66
N THR A 71 21.86 -8.79 13.08
CA THR A 71 22.02 -10.23 12.81
C THR A 71 21.71 -11.08 14.04
N GLY A 72 20.85 -12.07 13.86
CA GLY A 72 20.48 -13.04 14.88
C GLY A 72 19.39 -12.57 15.83
N THR A 73 18.87 -11.36 15.67
CA THR A 73 17.75 -10.90 16.49
C THR A 73 16.45 -11.57 16.03
N THR A 74 15.68 -12.05 17.02
CA THR A 74 14.30 -12.48 16.83
C THR A 74 13.38 -11.42 17.45
N ILE A 75 12.44 -10.94 16.66
CA ILE A 75 11.44 -9.92 17.05
C ILE A 75 10.08 -10.62 17.07
N TYR A 76 9.37 -10.48 18.16
CA TYR A 76 8.03 -11.06 18.32
C TYR A 76 6.95 -10.08 17.85
N LYS A 77 5.73 -10.59 17.70
CA LYS A 77 4.57 -9.75 17.33
C LYS A 77 4.41 -8.58 18.29
N GLY A 78 4.08 -7.42 17.75
CA GLY A 78 3.89 -6.23 18.55
C GLY A 78 3.89 -4.93 17.75
N VAL A 79 3.66 -3.86 18.49
CA VAL A 79 3.72 -2.48 18.01
C VAL A 79 4.84 -1.77 18.75
N TYR A 80 5.76 -1.21 18.01
CA TYR A 80 7.01 -0.63 18.51
C TYR A 80 7.21 0.77 17.95
N SER A 81 7.66 1.70 18.77
CA SER A 81 7.96 3.09 18.36
C SER A 81 9.36 3.50 18.70
N GLN A 82 10.02 4.23 17.79
CA GLN A 82 11.26 4.95 18.10
C GLN A 82 11.37 6.27 17.35
N ALA A 83 12.05 7.25 17.98
CA ALA A 83 12.33 8.55 17.36
C ALA A 83 13.55 8.50 16.42
N ALA A 84 14.50 7.63 16.72
CA ALA A 84 15.71 7.45 15.89
C ALA A 84 15.43 6.74 14.58
N ALA A 85 16.38 6.74 13.66
CA ALA A 85 16.32 5.93 12.46
C ALA A 85 16.40 4.43 12.80
N LEU A 86 15.69 3.60 12.03
CA LEU A 86 15.84 2.14 12.01
C LEU A 86 16.85 1.74 10.95
N VAL A 87 17.86 0.99 11.35
CA VAL A 87 18.81 0.37 10.39
C VAL A 87 18.84 -1.13 10.66
N ALA A 88 18.35 -1.89 9.68
CA ALA A 88 18.40 -3.35 9.72
C ALA A 88 19.68 -3.85 9.06
N THR A 89 20.41 -4.74 9.74
CA THR A 89 21.68 -5.33 9.24
C THR A 89 21.69 -6.84 9.44
N GLY A 90 22.14 -7.57 8.43
CA GLY A 90 22.22 -9.02 8.46
C GLY A 90 20.86 -9.70 8.51
N THR A 91 20.71 -10.81 9.23
CA THR A 91 19.48 -11.60 9.26
C THR A 91 18.68 -11.33 10.53
N ILE A 92 17.44 -10.87 10.37
CA ILE A 92 16.48 -10.56 11.43
C ILE A 92 15.26 -11.46 11.26
N THR A 93 14.81 -12.11 12.32
CA THR A 93 13.64 -12.99 12.31
C THR A 93 12.44 -12.29 12.93
N LEU A 94 11.31 -12.28 12.22
CA LEU A 94 9.99 -11.90 12.75
C LEU A 94 9.23 -13.19 13.08
N ASP A 95 8.98 -13.44 14.36
CA ASP A 95 8.39 -14.67 14.86
C ASP A 95 6.98 -14.43 15.40
N ALA A 96 5.99 -14.99 14.73
CA ALA A 96 4.58 -14.89 15.13
C ALA A 96 4.20 -15.84 16.28
N GLN A 97 5.11 -16.67 16.76
CA GLN A 97 4.86 -17.62 17.87
C GLN A 97 3.65 -18.54 17.62
N GLY A 98 3.39 -18.92 16.38
CA GLY A 98 2.26 -19.77 16.00
C GLY A 98 0.94 -19.04 15.77
N ASP A 99 0.92 -17.73 15.90
CA ASP A 99 -0.28 -16.90 15.66
C ASP A 99 -0.28 -16.33 14.23
N SER A 100 -1.09 -16.90 13.35
CA SER A 100 -1.22 -16.42 11.95
C SER A 100 -1.82 -15.01 11.84
N ASN A 101 -2.41 -14.50 12.92
CA ASN A 101 -2.93 -13.11 12.98
C ASN A 101 -1.95 -12.16 13.67
N ALA A 102 -0.74 -12.61 13.99
CA ALA A 102 0.27 -11.77 14.60
C ALA A 102 0.57 -10.55 13.73
N ILE A 103 0.60 -9.36 14.35
CA ILE A 103 0.87 -8.09 13.69
C ILE A 103 2.21 -7.56 14.18
N PHE A 104 2.99 -7.03 13.24
CA PHE A 104 4.25 -6.35 13.50
C PHE A 104 4.14 -4.92 12.95
N VAL A 105 4.18 -3.93 13.82
CA VAL A 105 4.13 -2.51 13.42
C VAL A 105 5.35 -1.78 13.99
N PHE A 106 6.17 -1.24 13.11
CA PHE A 106 7.34 -0.45 13.47
C PHE A 106 7.12 1.00 13.08
N LYS A 107 6.89 1.86 14.09
CA LYS A 107 6.67 3.30 13.93
C LYS A 107 7.99 4.02 14.16
N VAL A 108 8.50 4.66 13.14
CA VAL A 108 9.84 5.28 13.14
C VAL A 108 9.72 6.74 12.74
N THR A 109 10.11 7.67 13.62
CA THR A 109 10.14 9.10 13.27
C THR A 109 11.32 9.41 12.33
N GLY A 110 12.44 8.69 12.47
CA GLY A 110 13.59 8.76 11.56
C GLY A 110 13.39 7.95 10.27
N ALA A 111 14.45 7.81 9.52
CA ALA A 111 14.47 6.96 8.32
C ALA A 111 14.40 5.46 8.65
N VAL A 112 13.90 4.66 7.71
CA VAL A 112 13.97 3.19 7.76
C VAL A 112 14.92 2.71 6.67
N THR A 113 15.95 1.99 7.06
CA THR A 113 16.94 1.41 6.14
C THR A 113 17.06 -0.09 6.37
N ILE A 114 16.69 -0.87 5.38
CA ILE A 114 17.11 -2.27 5.29
C ILE A 114 18.44 -2.22 4.53
N SER A 115 19.52 -2.52 5.19
CA SER A 115 20.88 -2.40 4.60
C SER A 115 21.06 -3.38 3.44
N ALA A 116 22.07 -3.13 2.61
CA ALA A 116 22.45 -4.07 1.56
C ALA A 116 22.71 -5.47 2.15
N LEU A 117 22.22 -6.51 1.44
CA LEU A 117 22.31 -7.92 1.85
C LEU A 117 21.60 -8.27 3.16
N ALA A 118 20.92 -7.31 3.82
CA ALA A 118 20.13 -7.59 5.00
C ALA A 118 18.88 -8.40 4.62
N THR A 119 18.51 -9.36 5.47
CA THR A 119 17.42 -10.28 5.22
C THR A 119 16.47 -10.30 6.41
N LEU A 120 15.20 -9.97 6.18
CA LEU A 120 14.13 -10.31 7.10
C LEU A 120 13.68 -11.75 6.82
N VAL A 121 13.30 -12.45 7.87
CA VAL A 121 12.79 -13.84 7.81
C VAL A 121 11.48 -13.90 8.58
N LEU A 122 10.44 -14.43 7.96
CA LEU A 122 9.15 -14.65 8.62
C LEU A 122 9.06 -16.10 9.11
N THR A 123 8.70 -16.30 10.37
CA THR A 123 8.63 -17.63 10.98
C THR A 123 7.36 -17.81 11.82
N ASN A 124 7.05 -19.08 12.08
CA ASN A 124 5.99 -19.48 13.01
C ASN A 124 4.64 -18.80 12.75
N GLY A 125 4.24 -18.68 11.48
CA GLY A 125 2.96 -18.11 11.09
C GLY A 125 3.00 -16.60 10.79
N ALA A 126 4.15 -15.94 10.88
CA ALA A 126 4.28 -14.55 10.43
C ALA A 126 4.02 -14.43 8.91
N THR A 127 3.28 -13.42 8.51
CA THR A 127 2.92 -13.17 7.11
C THR A 127 3.28 -11.75 6.69
N SER A 128 3.65 -11.55 5.45
CA SER A 128 4.01 -10.25 4.90
C SER A 128 2.89 -9.22 4.97
N ASN A 129 1.63 -9.63 4.91
CA ASN A 129 0.48 -8.75 5.06
C ASN A 129 0.32 -8.12 6.45
N ASN A 130 0.93 -8.73 7.46
CA ASN A 130 0.82 -8.33 8.85
C ASN A 130 2.05 -7.56 9.35
N VAL A 131 2.98 -7.20 8.45
CA VAL A 131 4.19 -6.44 8.78
C VAL A 131 4.09 -5.03 8.21
N PHE A 132 4.28 -4.03 9.05
CA PHE A 132 4.18 -2.61 8.68
C PHE A 132 5.36 -1.82 9.22
N PHE A 133 6.02 -1.09 8.32
CA PHE A 133 7.02 -0.07 8.66
C PHE A 133 6.45 1.29 8.29
N VAL A 134 6.24 2.15 9.30
CA VAL A 134 5.69 3.50 9.10
C VAL A 134 6.75 4.51 9.50
N SER A 135 7.17 5.33 8.55
CA SER A 135 8.29 6.25 8.72
C SER A 135 7.91 7.70 8.41
N ASP A 136 8.41 8.65 9.21
CA ASP A 136 8.40 10.07 8.84
C ASP A 136 9.64 10.46 8.02
N GLY A 137 10.68 9.63 8.04
CA GLY A 137 11.87 9.75 7.22
C GLY A 137 11.82 8.89 5.95
N ALA A 138 12.88 8.96 5.17
CA ALA A 138 13.01 8.17 3.95
C ALA A 138 13.05 6.66 4.23
N ILE A 139 12.55 5.88 3.29
CA ILE A 139 12.69 4.42 3.30
C ILE A 139 13.74 4.00 2.27
N THR A 140 14.65 3.13 2.67
CA THR A 140 15.64 2.54 1.78
C THR A 140 15.65 1.02 1.96
N LEU A 141 15.36 0.29 0.88
CA LEU A 141 15.65 -1.13 0.77
C LEU A 141 16.96 -1.26 -0.01
N GLY A 142 18.01 -1.68 0.68
CA GLY A 142 19.38 -1.74 0.14
C GLY A 142 19.56 -2.78 -0.97
N VAL A 143 20.65 -2.68 -1.69
CA VAL A 143 21.01 -3.63 -2.77
C VAL A 143 20.99 -5.06 -2.23
N ASP A 144 20.36 -5.98 -2.98
CA ASP A 144 20.25 -7.42 -2.66
C ASP A 144 19.67 -7.71 -1.26
N SER A 145 18.90 -6.77 -0.70
CA SER A 145 18.16 -7.00 0.54
C SER A 145 16.90 -7.85 0.31
N VAL A 146 16.48 -8.59 1.33
CA VAL A 146 15.24 -9.34 1.32
C VAL A 146 14.33 -8.83 2.44
N SER A 147 13.12 -8.39 2.09
CA SER A 147 12.20 -7.82 3.07
C SER A 147 10.75 -8.21 2.82
N PHE A 148 9.92 -7.97 3.84
CA PHE A 148 8.50 -8.31 3.85
C PHE A 148 7.70 -7.15 4.44
N GLY A 149 6.47 -6.98 3.96
CA GLY A 149 5.52 -6.06 4.58
C GLY A 149 5.27 -4.78 3.80
N THR A 150 4.43 -3.93 4.38
CA THR A 150 4.07 -2.63 3.85
C THR A 150 4.99 -1.55 4.43
N TYR A 151 5.73 -0.88 3.58
CA TYR A 151 6.60 0.24 3.89
C TYR A 151 5.90 1.54 3.50
N ALA A 152 5.46 2.31 4.48
CA ALA A 152 4.74 3.57 4.29
C ALA A 152 5.55 4.76 4.81
N THR A 153 5.70 5.81 3.99
CA THR A 153 6.43 7.03 4.36
C THR A 153 5.69 8.29 3.91
N ILE A 154 6.02 9.40 4.53
CA ILE A 154 5.56 10.73 4.10
C ILE A 154 6.56 11.44 3.17
N VAL A 155 7.71 10.84 2.90
CA VAL A 155 8.76 11.38 2.04
C VAL A 155 9.17 10.35 0.98
N THR A 156 10.41 10.29 0.60
CA THR A 156 10.92 9.44 -0.49
C THR A 156 11.14 8.00 -0.08
N ALA A 157 11.09 7.09 -1.08
CA ALA A 157 11.55 5.72 -0.91
C ALA A 157 12.49 5.30 -2.03
N THR A 158 13.46 4.44 -1.72
CA THR A 158 14.41 3.88 -2.68
C THR A 158 14.51 2.38 -2.50
N ILE A 159 14.32 1.65 -3.57
CA ILE A 159 14.48 0.20 -3.63
C ILE A 159 15.72 -0.08 -4.49
N GLY A 160 16.74 -0.63 -3.88
CA GLY A 160 18.05 -0.91 -4.49
C GLY A 160 17.98 -2.04 -5.52
N ALA A 161 19.01 -2.10 -6.35
CA ALA A 161 19.16 -3.18 -7.34
C ALA A 161 19.21 -4.55 -6.63
N GLY A 162 18.52 -5.55 -7.18
CA GLY A 162 18.45 -6.88 -6.59
C GLY A 162 17.65 -7.00 -5.29
N ALA A 163 17.23 -5.89 -4.68
CA ALA A 163 16.38 -5.94 -3.50
C ALA A 163 15.05 -6.64 -3.83
N THR A 164 14.58 -7.49 -2.93
CA THR A 164 13.31 -8.18 -3.05
C THR A 164 12.39 -7.84 -1.89
N LEU A 165 11.14 -7.55 -2.20
CA LEU A 165 10.08 -7.26 -1.23
C LEU A 165 8.82 -8.04 -1.58
N GLU A 166 8.36 -8.88 -0.67
CA GLU A 166 6.97 -9.31 -0.68
C GLU A 166 6.17 -8.33 0.19
N GLY A 167 5.48 -7.40 -0.47
CA GLY A 167 4.85 -6.28 0.23
C GLY A 167 4.51 -5.12 -0.67
N ARG A 168 4.59 -3.90 -0.09
CA ARG A 168 4.25 -2.65 -0.77
C ARG A 168 5.18 -1.52 -0.33
N VAL A 169 5.42 -0.58 -1.24
CA VAL A 169 6.10 0.68 -0.93
C VAL A 169 5.18 1.84 -1.27
N LEU A 170 4.78 2.58 -0.24
CA LEU A 170 3.77 3.63 -0.32
C LEU A 170 4.35 4.95 0.20
N SER A 171 4.24 6.02 -0.59
CA SER A 171 4.68 7.36 -0.19
C SER A 171 3.54 8.37 -0.30
N SER A 172 3.27 9.12 0.75
CA SER A 172 2.27 10.20 0.70
C SER A 172 2.82 11.54 0.21
N GLY A 173 4.15 11.73 0.13
CA GLY A 173 4.72 13.03 -0.19
C GLY A 173 5.96 13.04 -1.08
N GLY A 174 6.61 11.92 -1.30
CA GLY A 174 7.89 11.89 -2.01
C GLY A 174 7.95 10.95 -3.21
N ALA A 175 9.02 11.10 -3.97
CA ALA A 175 9.31 10.21 -5.10
C ALA A 175 9.71 8.81 -4.63
N ILE A 176 9.46 7.81 -5.48
CA ILE A 176 9.92 6.44 -5.29
C ILE A 176 10.83 6.05 -6.45
N VAL A 177 12.02 5.55 -6.12
CA VAL A 177 12.96 4.98 -7.08
C VAL A 177 13.00 3.48 -6.90
N HIS A 178 12.60 2.74 -7.93
CA HIS A 178 12.48 1.29 -7.89
C HIS A 178 13.50 0.61 -8.83
N ASN A 179 14.45 -0.12 -8.26
CA ASN A 179 15.44 -0.90 -9.01
C ASN A 179 15.48 -2.39 -8.58
N GLY A 180 14.58 -2.83 -7.73
CA GLY A 180 14.48 -4.19 -7.22
C GLY A 180 13.34 -5.00 -7.82
N THR A 181 12.79 -5.92 -7.03
CA THR A 181 11.60 -6.71 -7.32
C THR A 181 10.61 -6.57 -6.17
N ILE A 182 9.35 -6.24 -6.48
CA ILE A 182 8.27 -6.17 -5.49
C ILE A 182 7.14 -7.08 -5.95
N SER A 183 6.61 -7.88 -5.03
CA SER A 183 5.41 -8.69 -5.22
C SER A 183 4.37 -8.37 -4.16
N VAL A 184 3.16 -8.05 -4.57
CA VAL A 184 2.05 -7.81 -3.65
C VAL A 184 1.64 -9.15 -3.03
N PRO A 185 1.48 -9.22 -1.71
CA PRO A 185 1.01 -10.43 -1.05
C PRO A 185 -0.42 -10.80 -1.48
N THR A 186 -0.69 -12.09 -1.60
CA THR A 186 -2.01 -12.62 -2.00
C THR A 186 -3.02 -12.68 -0.85
N LEU A 187 -2.57 -12.61 0.40
CA LEU A 187 -3.44 -12.63 1.57
C LEU A 187 -4.00 -11.24 1.87
N THR A 188 -5.11 -11.21 2.60
CA THR A 188 -5.72 -9.95 3.06
C THR A 188 -4.92 -9.32 4.19
N SER A 189 -4.78 -8.00 4.18
CA SER A 189 -4.19 -7.24 5.27
C SER A 189 -5.15 -7.15 6.47
N PRO A 190 -4.66 -7.09 7.71
CA PRO A 190 -5.49 -6.81 8.89
C PRO A 190 -6.01 -5.37 8.92
N TYR A 191 -5.43 -4.48 8.13
CA TYR A 191 -5.90 -3.11 7.94
C TYR A 191 -6.54 -2.96 6.56
N GLU A 192 -7.61 -2.20 6.49
CA GLU A 192 -8.25 -1.89 5.22
C GLU A 192 -7.30 -1.05 4.36
N LEU A 193 -6.83 -1.62 3.28
CA LEU A 193 -5.96 -0.97 2.30
C LEU A 193 -6.76 -0.40 1.12
N GLY A 194 -8.04 -0.77 0.97
CA GLY A 194 -8.89 -0.32 -0.13
C GLY A 194 -8.21 -0.49 -1.47
N TYR A 195 -8.09 0.60 -2.23
CA TYR A 195 -7.39 0.59 -3.52
C TYR A 195 -5.90 0.29 -3.40
N LEU A 196 -5.27 0.58 -2.26
CA LEU A 196 -3.85 0.30 -2.04
C LEU A 196 -3.52 -1.20 -2.01
N VAL A 197 -4.53 -2.07 -1.87
CA VAL A 197 -4.33 -3.51 -1.72
C VAL A 197 -3.55 -4.13 -2.89
N ASN A 198 -3.76 -3.63 -4.09
CA ASN A 198 -3.14 -4.14 -5.32
C ASN A 198 -1.85 -3.40 -5.70
N PHE A 199 -1.59 -2.23 -5.11
CA PHE A 199 -0.40 -1.47 -5.45
C PHE A 199 0.86 -2.10 -4.86
N ALA A 200 1.80 -2.47 -5.72
CA ALA A 200 3.17 -2.76 -5.33
C ALA A 200 3.92 -1.48 -4.95
N VAL A 201 3.68 -0.41 -5.73
CA VAL A 201 4.28 0.91 -5.51
C VAL A 201 3.24 2.00 -5.76
N PHE A 202 3.08 2.90 -4.79
CA PHE A 202 2.21 4.07 -4.94
C PHE A 202 2.82 5.32 -4.31
N THR A 203 2.72 6.45 -5.02
CA THR A 203 3.05 7.77 -4.45
C THR A 203 1.96 8.80 -4.70
N SER A 204 1.65 9.61 -3.68
CA SER A 204 0.65 10.67 -3.83
C SER A 204 1.15 11.92 -4.53
N ALA A 205 2.45 12.23 -4.45
CA ALA A 205 2.97 13.52 -4.91
C ALA A 205 4.27 13.45 -5.70
N GLY A 206 5.03 12.37 -5.57
CA GLY A 206 6.33 12.22 -6.19
C GLY A 206 6.30 11.47 -7.51
N ALA A 207 7.40 11.52 -8.25
CA ALA A 207 7.59 10.69 -9.42
C ALA A 207 7.89 9.23 -9.04
N LEU A 208 7.48 8.30 -9.90
CA LEU A 208 7.90 6.91 -9.89
C LEU A 208 8.92 6.69 -10.99
N SER A 209 10.10 6.26 -10.64
CA SER A 209 11.18 6.02 -11.58
C SER A 209 11.97 4.78 -11.22
N GLY A 210 12.83 4.33 -12.14
CA GLY A 210 13.75 3.24 -11.90
C GLY A 210 13.86 2.31 -13.10
N THR A 211 14.91 1.48 -13.08
CA THR A 211 15.22 0.51 -14.12
C THR A 211 14.98 -0.92 -13.65
N GLY A 212 14.28 -1.05 -12.51
CA GLY A 212 14.14 -2.30 -11.79
C GLY A 212 13.42 -3.40 -12.52
N ASN A 213 13.49 -4.53 -11.90
CA ASN A 213 12.92 -5.78 -12.34
C ASN A 213 11.39 -5.82 -12.10
N VAL A 214 10.83 -6.99 -12.12
CA VAL A 214 9.40 -7.25 -12.14
C VAL A 214 8.68 -6.66 -10.92
N LEU A 215 7.66 -5.84 -11.17
CA LEU A 215 6.64 -5.43 -10.21
C LEU A 215 5.43 -6.35 -10.40
N LEU A 216 5.18 -7.22 -9.42
CA LEU A 216 3.98 -8.06 -9.39
C LEU A 216 2.91 -7.33 -8.57
N GLY A 217 2.13 -6.50 -9.22
CA GLY A 217 1.11 -5.64 -8.65
C GLY A 217 1.03 -4.31 -9.39
N ASP A 218 0.07 -3.50 -9.00
CA ASP A 218 -0.20 -2.21 -9.64
C ASP A 218 0.85 -1.17 -9.27
N VAL A 219 1.00 -0.20 -10.16
CA VAL A 219 1.91 0.94 -10.00
C VAL A 219 1.12 2.22 -10.15
N GLY A 220 1.27 3.16 -9.23
CA GLY A 220 0.50 4.40 -9.29
C GLY A 220 1.19 5.65 -8.80
N SER A 221 0.85 6.78 -9.44
CA SER A 221 1.21 8.11 -8.97
C SER A 221 0.03 9.08 -9.16
N ASP A 222 -0.34 9.80 -8.10
CA ASP A 222 -1.44 10.78 -8.20
C ASP A 222 -0.99 12.08 -8.88
N LEU A 223 0.21 12.58 -8.62
CA LEU A 223 0.67 13.87 -9.16
C LEU A 223 2.00 13.80 -9.93
N GLY A 224 2.78 12.76 -9.75
CA GLY A 224 4.11 12.64 -10.33
C GLY A 224 4.14 11.83 -11.63
N ALA A 225 5.17 12.05 -12.43
CA ALA A 225 5.39 11.25 -13.63
C ALA A 225 5.79 9.82 -13.28
N ILE A 226 5.33 8.86 -14.08
CA ILE A 226 5.72 7.45 -14.02
C ILE A 226 6.65 7.17 -15.20
N THR A 227 7.91 6.80 -14.89
CA THR A 227 8.92 6.49 -15.90
C THR A 227 9.45 5.05 -15.81
N ILE A 228 8.79 4.22 -15.01
CA ILE A 228 9.05 2.78 -14.95
C ILE A 228 8.63 2.15 -16.30
N LEU A 229 9.43 1.24 -16.82
CA LEU A 229 9.11 0.56 -18.07
C LEU A 229 7.88 -0.35 -17.86
N ALA A 230 6.86 -0.19 -18.70
CA ALA A 230 5.63 -0.98 -18.63
C ALA A 230 5.90 -2.51 -18.72
N ALA A 231 6.93 -2.93 -19.47
CA ALA A 231 7.34 -4.32 -19.56
C ALA A 231 7.81 -4.93 -18.21
N ASN A 232 8.13 -4.10 -17.23
CA ASN A 232 8.55 -4.52 -15.90
C ASN A 232 7.37 -4.58 -14.88
N VAL A 233 6.15 -4.25 -15.32
CA VAL A 233 4.96 -4.24 -14.46
C VAL A 233 4.05 -5.39 -14.87
N GLN A 234 3.78 -6.32 -13.95
CA GLN A 234 2.75 -7.34 -14.07
C GLN A 234 1.54 -6.94 -13.22
N GLY A 235 0.86 -5.91 -13.65
CA GLY A 235 -0.27 -5.24 -13.05
C GLY A 235 -0.61 -4.03 -13.91
N GLU A 236 -1.47 -3.17 -13.40
CA GLU A 236 -1.89 -1.95 -14.10
C GLU A 236 -1.01 -0.76 -13.70
N ILE A 237 -0.85 0.19 -14.62
CA ILE A 237 -0.15 1.45 -14.37
C ILE A 237 -1.19 2.56 -14.32
N TYR A 238 -1.32 3.20 -13.15
CA TYR A 238 -2.27 4.28 -12.91
C TYR A 238 -1.56 5.62 -12.74
N ASP A 239 -1.74 6.51 -13.68
CA ASP A 239 -1.34 7.91 -13.55
C ASP A 239 -2.49 8.78 -13.01
N HIS A 240 -2.24 10.08 -12.86
CA HIS A 240 -3.22 11.05 -12.36
C HIS A 240 -4.56 11.06 -13.11
N ASN A 241 -4.58 10.68 -14.38
CA ASN A 241 -5.75 10.69 -15.24
C ASN A 241 -6.42 9.30 -15.37
N SER A 242 -5.83 8.28 -14.79
CA SER A 242 -6.39 6.92 -14.87
C SER A 242 -7.74 6.83 -14.16
N GLN A 243 -8.74 6.34 -14.87
CA GLN A 243 -10.12 6.27 -14.41
C GLN A 243 -10.67 4.88 -14.60
N ILE A 244 -11.46 4.40 -13.65
CA ILE A 244 -12.35 3.26 -13.86
C ILE A 244 -13.74 3.78 -14.13
N THR A 245 -14.31 3.33 -15.25
CA THR A 245 -15.71 3.59 -15.59
C THR A 245 -16.57 2.44 -15.04
N VAL A 246 -17.46 2.73 -14.10
CA VAL A 246 -18.42 1.76 -13.58
C VAL A 246 -19.79 2.05 -14.17
N ILE A 247 -20.31 1.10 -14.95
CA ILE A 247 -21.66 1.17 -15.51
C ILE A 247 -22.58 0.25 -14.70
N LEU A 248 -23.67 0.82 -14.15
CA LEU A 248 -24.69 0.06 -13.46
C LEU A 248 -25.99 0.05 -14.27
N TYR A 249 -26.44 -1.11 -14.66
CA TYR A 249 -27.70 -1.30 -15.37
C TYR A 249 -28.70 -2.04 -14.49
N GLY A 250 -29.87 -1.42 -14.24
CA GLY A 250 -31.04 -2.12 -13.68
C GLY A 250 -30.82 -2.94 -12.40
N GLY A 251 -29.92 -2.52 -11.51
CA GLY A 251 -29.57 -3.26 -10.30
C GLY A 251 -28.59 -4.43 -10.50
N VAL A 252 -28.12 -4.67 -11.72
CA VAL A 252 -27.09 -5.68 -12.03
C VAL A 252 -25.78 -4.99 -12.32
N ARG A 253 -24.75 -5.42 -11.65
CA ARG A 253 -23.38 -4.91 -11.83
C ARG A 253 -22.84 -5.38 -13.19
N ILE A 254 -22.60 -4.46 -14.08
CA ILE A 254 -21.75 -4.68 -15.25
C ILE A 254 -20.49 -3.85 -15.03
N THR A 255 -19.39 -4.51 -14.83
CA THR A 255 -18.09 -3.83 -14.69
C THR A 255 -17.41 -3.94 -16.04
N GLU A 256 -17.39 -2.85 -16.78
CA GLU A 256 -16.50 -2.71 -17.93
C GLU A 256 -15.34 -1.82 -17.46
N ILE A 257 -14.15 -2.39 -17.41
CA ILE A 257 -12.93 -1.65 -17.11
C ILE A 257 -12.41 -1.18 -18.46
N THR A 258 -12.56 0.09 -18.77
CA THR A 258 -11.88 0.72 -19.88
C THR A 258 -10.82 1.66 -19.30
N THR A 259 -9.55 1.33 -19.51
CA THR A 259 -8.43 2.26 -19.33
C THR A 259 -8.31 3.05 -20.64
N GLU A 260 -8.56 4.36 -20.61
CA GLU A 260 -8.17 5.28 -21.69
C GLU A 260 -6.76 5.82 -21.42
#